data_6e5b1cb7cb5a5d5bb4c3a592d7b7c480
#
_entry.id   6e5b1cb7cb5a5d5bb4c3a592d7b7c480
#
_cell.length_a   1.000
_cell.length_b   1.000
_cell.length_c   1.000
_cell.angle_alpha   90.00
_cell.angle_beta   90.00
_cell.angle_gamma   90.00
#
_symmetry.space_group_name_H-M   'P 1'
#
loop_
_entity.id
_entity.type
_entity.pdbx_description
1 polymer ?
#
loop_
_entity_poly.entity_id
_entity_poly.type
_entity_poly.pdbx_seq_one_letter_code
_entity_poly.pdbx_strand_id
1 'polypeptide(L)'
;MSDDIFGKYAGDYDRWFNEHSEEYHAELARIRKILPAPDSRSIEVGVGSGRFAAPLGITLGVEPSLPLGRMARRRGIETIRGKVEFLPIRDGSCTSVLFVTVICFLDDPGTALREINRILADRGFLILAFIERGGEIHQRYIRKSGKGRFLSRARFYSQEEIRRFLEESGFSYRSMDCRLGFCTVAARKN
;
A
#
# COMPACT_ATOMS: atom_id res chain seq x y z
N MET A 1 7.30 10.16 19.58
CA MET A 1 7.37 10.74 18.21
C MET A 1 8.01 9.69 17.32
N SER A 2 7.25 9.02 16.49
CA SER A 2 7.81 8.10 15.52
C SER A 2 8.67 8.92 14.55
N ASP A 3 9.93 8.55 14.44
CA ASP A 3 10.89 9.15 13.51
C ASP A 3 10.31 9.02 12.10
N ASP A 4 9.84 10.13 11.51
CA ASP A 4 9.24 10.14 10.14
C ASP A 4 10.37 9.95 9.11
N ILE A 5 10.83 8.71 8.99
CA ILE A 5 11.91 8.36 8.06
C ILE A 5 11.50 8.64 6.61
N PHE A 6 10.23 8.46 6.27
CA PHE A 6 9.70 8.70 4.94
C PHE A 6 9.66 10.20 4.63
N GLY A 7 9.26 11.05 5.58
CA GLY A 7 9.28 12.49 5.41
C GLY A 7 10.69 13.04 5.31
N LYS A 8 11.59 12.58 6.19
CA LYS A 8 13.00 13.01 6.19
C LYS A 8 13.73 12.69 4.90
N TYR A 9 13.42 11.56 4.28
CA TYR A 9 14.08 11.06 3.07
C TYR A 9 13.13 10.90 1.88
N ALA A 10 12.12 11.76 1.79
CA ALA A 10 11.10 11.69 0.74
C ALA A 10 11.67 11.74 -0.69
N GLY A 11 12.73 12.52 -0.91
CA GLY A 11 13.42 12.58 -2.20
C GLY A 11 14.11 11.28 -2.57
N ASP A 12 14.76 10.61 -1.60
CA ASP A 12 15.42 9.33 -1.84
C ASP A 12 14.40 8.23 -2.08
N TYR A 13 13.28 8.25 -1.34
CA TYR A 13 12.15 7.35 -1.53
C TYR A 13 11.59 7.46 -2.95
N ASP A 14 11.33 8.67 -3.42
CA ASP A 14 10.77 8.88 -4.75
C ASP A 14 11.77 8.54 -5.87
N ARG A 15 13.06 8.79 -5.67
CA ARG A 15 14.13 8.48 -6.62
C ARG A 15 14.29 6.98 -6.84
N TRP A 16 14.06 6.17 -5.81
CA TRP A 16 14.15 4.71 -5.89
C TRP A 16 13.33 4.14 -7.06
N PHE A 17 12.14 4.64 -7.31
CA PHE A 17 11.26 4.20 -8.41
C PHE A 17 11.86 4.49 -9.81
N ASN A 18 12.67 5.53 -9.93
CA ASN A 18 13.37 5.82 -11.19
C ASN A 18 14.60 4.92 -11.37
N GLU A 19 15.32 4.66 -10.27
CA GLU A 19 16.52 3.82 -10.26
C GLU A 19 16.18 2.33 -10.45
N HIS A 20 14.96 1.92 -10.08
CA HIS A 20 14.45 0.54 -10.19
C HIS A 20 13.20 0.48 -11.09
N SER A 21 13.27 1.18 -12.23
CA SER A 21 12.10 1.39 -13.09
C SER A 21 11.51 0.09 -13.63
N GLU A 22 12.31 -0.92 -13.95
CA GLU A 22 11.83 -2.23 -14.42
C GLU A 22 11.03 -2.96 -13.34
N GLU A 23 11.55 -3.03 -12.12
CA GLU A 23 10.85 -3.64 -10.98
C GLU A 23 9.53 -2.90 -10.71
N TYR A 24 9.57 -1.57 -10.65
CA TYR A 24 8.41 -0.73 -10.44
C TYR A 24 7.32 -0.92 -11.51
N HIS A 25 7.69 -0.93 -12.80
CA HIS A 25 6.72 -1.13 -13.87
C HIS A 25 6.12 -2.54 -13.86
N ALA A 26 6.89 -3.56 -13.48
CA ALA A 26 6.39 -4.91 -13.31
C ALA A 26 5.38 -4.99 -12.16
N GLU A 27 5.65 -4.37 -11.01
CA GLU A 27 4.74 -4.28 -9.87
C GLU A 27 3.43 -3.54 -10.25
N LEU A 28 3.57 -2.38 -10.90
CA LEU A 28 2.45 -1.58 -11.37
C LEU A 28 1.54 -2.36 -12.35
N ALA A 29 2.13 -3.08 -13.30
CA ALA A 29 1.39 -3.90 -14.26
C ALA A 29 0.59 -5.03 -13.58
N ARG A 30 1.13 -5.61 -12.51
CA ARG A 30 0.45 -6.65 -11.74
C ARG A 30 -0.72 -6.10 -10.93
N ILE A 31 -0.54 -4.95 -10.27
CA ILE A 31 -1.64 -4.27 -9.57
C ILE A 31 -2.75 -3.91 -10.56
N ARG A 32 -2.40 -3.35 -11.73
CA ARG A 32 -3.37 -2.97 -12.76
C ARG A 32 -4.25 -4.14 -13.23
N LYS A 33 -3.75 -5.36 -13.25
CA LYS A 33 -4.51 -6.56 -13.68
C LYS A 33 -5.66 -6.92 -12.74
N ILE A 34 -5.53 -6.57 -11.46
CA ILE A 34 -6.50 -6.97 -10.43
C ILE A 34 -7.27 -5.78 -9.87
N LEU A 35 -6.84 -4.54 -10.16
CA LEU A 35 -7.51 -3.33 -9.74
C LEU A 35 -8.77 -3.14 -10.60
N PRO A 36 -9.97 -3.03 -10.01
CA PRO A 36 -11.16 -2.59 -10.73
C PRO A 36 -10.92 -1.23 -11.39
N ALA A 37 -11.64 -0.92 -12.48
CA ALA A 37 -11.55 0.41 -13.09
C ALA A 37 -11.80 1.48 -12.03
N PRO A 38 -10.84 2.37 -11.76
CA PRO A 38 -10.98 3.38 -10.72
C PRO A 38 -12.09 4.38 -11.06
N ASP A 39 -12.80 4.81 -10.05
CA ASP A 39 -13.81 5.87 -10.10
C ASP A 39 -13.45 7.00 -9.11
N SER A 40 -14.32 8.01 -8.99
CA SER A 40 -14.11 9.14 -8.07
C SER A 40 -14.13 8.76 -6.58
N ARG A 41 -14.46 7.52 -6.24
CA ARG A 41 -14.46 6.97 -4.89
C ARG A 41 -13.37 5.93 -4.67
N SER A 42 -12.45 5.80 -5.63
CA SER A 42 -11.25 4.97 -5.48
C SER A 42 -10.16 5.76 -4.79
N ILE A 43 -9.50 5.15 -3.79
CA ILE A 43 -8.49 5.82 -2.96
C ILE A 43 -7.25 4.93 -2.78
N GLU A 44 -6.06 5.56 -2.71
CA GLU A 44 -4.86 4.88 -2.22
C GLU A 44 -4.56 5.30 -0.77
N VAL A 45 -4.48 4.33 0.13
CA VAL A 45 -4.11 4.55 1.54
C VAL A 45 -2.62 4.31 1.70
N GLY A 46 -1.90 5.32 2.25
CA GLY A 46 -0.45 5.36 2.22
C GLY A 46 0.07 5.69 0.82
N VAL A 47 -0.52 6.70 0.19
CA VAL A 47 -0.23 7.05 -1.21
C VAL A 47 1.22 7.46 -1.47
N GLY A 48 1.99 7.74 -0.43
CA GLY A 48 3.37 8.14 -0.55
C GLY A 48 3.55 9.34 -1.47
N SER A 49 4.44 9.23 -2.44
CA SER A 49 4.64 10.25 -3.46
C SER A 49 3.68 10.15 -4.67
N GLY A 50 2.70 9.22 -4.64
CA GLY A 50 1.69 9.05 -5.70
C GLY A 50 2.15 8.18 -6.88
N ARG A 51 3.21 7.40 -6.72
CA ARG A 51 3.81 6.58 -7.78
C ARG A 51 2.89 5.47 -8.28
N PHE A 52 2.01 4.93 -7.44
CA PHE A 52 1.03 3.93 -7.86
C PHE A 52 -0.31 4.57 -8.22
N ALA A 53 -0.85 5.47 -7.41
CA ALA A 53 -2.14 6.12 -7.67
C ALA A 53 -2.19 6.80 -9.05
N ALA A 54 -1.24 7.67 -9.36
CA ALA A 54 -1.26 8.49 -10.57
C ALA A 54 -1.36 7.65 -11.87
N PRO A 55 -0.45 6.70 -12.15
CA PRO A 55 -0.53 5.90 -13.38
C PRO A 55 -1.70 4.90 -13.39
N LEU A 56 -2.30 4.61 -12.23
CA LEU A 56 -3.48 3.75 -12.12
C LEU A 56 -4.79 4.51 -12.23
N GLY A 57 -4.76 5.86 -12.32
CA GLY A 57 -5.96 6.68 -12.46
C GLY A 57 -6.71 6.95 -11.15
N ILE A 58 -6.09 6.67 -9.99
CA ILE A 58 -6.62 7.02 -8.68
C ILE A 58 -6.21 8.46 -8.38
N THR A 59 -7.18 9.31 -8.07
CA THR A 59 -6.98 10.75 -7.85
C THR A 59 -7.06 11.18 -6.39
N LEU A 60 -7.36 10.26 -5.48
CA LEU A 60 -7.49 10.53 -4.04
C LEU A 60 -6.54 9.65 -3.24
N GLY A 61 -5.87 10.21 -2.23
CA GLY A 61 -4.96 9.45 -1.38
C GLY A 61 -4.91 9.93 0.07
N VAL A 62 -4.54 9.03 0.99
CA VAL A 62 -4.23 9.36 2.39
C VAL A 62 -2.75 9.14 2.62
N GLU A 63 -2.06 10.13 3.25
CA GLU A 63 -0.62 10.06 3.53
C GLU A 63 -0.29 10.82 4.83
N PRO A 64 0.38 10.19 5.81
CA PRO A 64 0.80 10.87 7.03
C PRO A 64 1.98 11.82 6.82
N SER A 65 2.89 11.52 5.88
CA SER A 65 4.08 12.31 5.60
C SER A 65 3.75 13.53 4.73
N LEU A 66 3.93 14.73 5.29
CA LEU A 66 3.67 15.97 4.56
C LEU A 66 4.56 16.14 3.31
N PRO A 67 5.87 15.83 3.33
CA PRO A 67 6.71 15.90 2.14
C PRO A 67 6.26 14.96 1.01
N LEU A 68 5.92 13.70 1.33
CA LEU A 68 5.41 12.75 0.33
C LEU A 68 4.05 13.17 -0.22
N GLY A 69 3.12 13.58 0.63
CA GLY A 69 1.81 14.07 0.20
C GLY A 69 1.90 15.28 -0.73
N ARG A 70 2.88 16.18 -0.54
CA ARG A 70 3.16 17.28 -1.48
C ARG A 70 3.64 16.76 -2.84
N MET A 71 4.41 15.69 -2.87
CA MET A 71 4.85 15.06 -4.13
C MET A 71 3.67 14.40 -4.85
N ALA A 72 2.78 13.71 -4.12
CA ALA A 72 1.57 13.13 -4.67
C ALA A 72 0.65 14.21 -5.30
N ARG A 73 0.49 15.35 -4.62
CA ARG A 73 -0.27 16.48 -5.17
C ARG A 73 0.29 17.02 -6.47
N ARG A 74 1.63 17.07 -6.62
CA ARG A 74 2.29 17.45 -7.90
C ARG A 74 2.01 16.46 -9.02
N ARG A 75 1.62 15.22 -8.70
CA ARG A 75 1.19 14.17 -9.64
C ARG A 75 -0.33 14.15 -9.87
N GLY A 76 -1.06 15.16 -9.36
CA GLY A 76 -2.50 15.28 -9.55
C GLY A 76 -3.34 14.49 -8.55
N ILE A 77 -2.74 14.01 -7.43
CA ILE A 77 -3.48 13.29 -6.40
C ILE A 77 -3.95 14.27 -5.32
N GLU A 78 -5.24 14.37 -5.10
CA GLU A 78 -5.78 15.03 -3.92
C GLU A 78 -5.39 14.23 -2.68
N THR A 79 -4.63 14.85 -1.76
CA THR A 79 -4.04 14.12 -0.63
C THR A 79 -4.60 14.64 0.69
N ILE A 80 -5.19 13.74 1.44
CA ILE A 80 -5.66 13.96 2.81
C ILE A 80 -4.56 13.52 3.78
N ARG A 81 -4.24 14.35 4.75
CA ARG A 81 -3.26 13.97 5.77
C ARG A 81 -3.92 13.07 6.81
N GLY A 82 -3.41 11.85 6.97
CA GLY A 82 -3.97 10.87 7.91
C GLY A 82 -3.10 9.64 8.04
N LYS A 83 -3.36 8.86 9.10
CA LYS A 83 -2.79 7.53 9.30
C LYS A 83 -3.83 6.47 8.99
N VAL A 84 -3.38 5.30 8.55
CA VAL A 84 -4.30 4.21 8.17
C VAL A 84 -5.07 3.66 9.36
N GLU A 85 -4.52 3.74 10.57
CA GLU A 85 -5.18 3.28 11.80
C GLU A 85 -6.37 4.17 12.22
N PHE A 86 -6.49 5.39 11.63
CA PHE A 86 -7.54 6.38 11.92
C PHE A 86 -7.79 7.20 10.65
N LEU A 87 -8.48 6.60 9.67
CA LEU A 87 -8.72 7.25 8.40
C LEU A 87 -9.77 8.38 8.51
N PRO A 88 -9.44 9.61 8.10
CA PRO A 88 -10.38 10.73 8.10
C PRO A 88 -11.35 10.65 6.89
N ILE A 89 -11.92 9.49 6.70
CA ILE A 89 -12.80 9.13 5.57
C ILE A 89 -14.10 8.57 6.14
N ARG A 90 -15.22 8.94 5.53
CA ARG A 90 -16.56 8.48 5.95
C ARG A 90 -16.72 6.98 5.70
N ASP A 91 -17.48 6.32 6.58
CA ASP A 91 -17.86 4.92 6.45
C ASP A 91 -18.54 4.66 5.10
N GLY A 92 -18.22 3.55 4.46
CA GLY A 92 -18.85 3.09 3.23
C GLY A 92 -18.74 4.01 2.02
N SER A 93 -17.82 4.99 2.05
CA SER A 93 -17.74 6.00 0.99
C SER A 93 -16.84 5.60 -0.20
N CYS A 94 -15.98 4.60 -0.03
CA CYS A 94 -15.03 4.18 -1.07
C CYS A 94 -15.51 2.92 -1.80
N THR A 95 -15.35 2.88 -3.12
CA THR A 95 -15.62 1.69 -3.95
C THR A 95 -14.43 0.75 -4.00
N SER A 96 -13.23 1.30 -3.99
CA SER A 96 -11.99 0.52 -3.94
C SER A 96 -10.90 1.25 -3.14
N VAL A 97 -10.09 0.45 -2.47
CA VAL A 97 -8.89 0.90 -1.75
C VAL A 97 -7.68 0.19 -2.34
N LEU A 98 -6.68 0.95 -2.74
CA LEU A 98 -5.34 0.47 -3.06
C LEU A 98 -4.44 0.66 -1.83
N PHE A 99 -3.67 -0.39 -1.46
CA PHE A 99 -2.83 -0.42 -0.27
C PHE A 99 -1.50 -1.11 -0.56
N VAL A 100 -0.49 -0.34 -1.01
CA VAL A 100 0.76 -0.87 -1.57
C VAL A 100 1.92 -0.70 -0.61
N THR A 101 2.51 -1.80 -0.18
CA THR A 101 3.71 -1.88 0.69
C THR A 101 3.65 -1.07 1.99
N VAL A 102 2.47 -0.70 2.46
CA VAL A 102 2.26 0.02 3.73
C VAL A 102 2.18 -0.94 4.91
N ILE A 103 1.54 -2.10 4.73
CA ILE A 103 1.26 -3.06 5.81
C ILE A 103 2.51 -3.49 6.59
N CYS A 104 3.66 -3.54 5.93
CA CYS A 104 4.93 -3.91 6.54
C CYS A 104 5.48 -2.86 7.51
N PHE A 105 4.95 -1.64 7.53
CA PHE A 105 5.39 -0.57 8.42
C PHE A 105 4.43 -0.32 9.59
N LEU A 106 3.37 -1.11 9.71
CA LEU A 106 2.36 -0.96 10.75
C LEU A 106 2.68 -1.80 11.98
N ASP A 107 2.40 -1.24 13.15
CA ASP A 107 2.48 -1.96 14.41
C ASP A 107 1.31 -2.93 14.56
N ASP A 108 0.12 -2.54 14.12
CA ASP A 108 -1.12 -3.34 14.14
C ASP A 108 -1.80 -3.36 12.75
N PRO A 109 -1.48 -4.35 11.90
CA PRO A 109 -2.12 -4.53 10.61
C PRO A 109 -3.64 -4.77 10.69
N GLY A 110 -4.10 -5.41 11.76
CA GLY A 110 -5.53 -5.69 11.97
C GLY A 110 -6.34 -4.41 12.12
N THR A 111 -5.88 -3.46 12.93
CA THR A 111 -6.55 -2.15 13.07
C THR A 111 -6.59 -1.39 11.73
N ALA A 112 -5.50 -1.40 10.98
CA ALA A 112 -5.45 -0.76 9.67
C ALA A 112 -6.45 -1.39 8.68
N LEU A 113 -6.51 -2.72 8.62
CA LEU A 113 -7.44 -3.42 7.73
C LEU A 113 -8.91 -3.23 8.15
N ARG A 114 -9.22 -3.15 9.44
CA ARG A 114 -10.57 -2.81 9.92
C ARG A 114 -10.97 -1.39 9.51
N GLU A 115 -10.07 -0.42 9.59
CA GLU A 115 -10.31 0.95 9.10
C GLU A 115 -10.54 0.99 7.59
N ILE A 116 -9.74 0.25 6.81
CA ILE A 116 -9.96 0.10 5.37
C ILE A 116 -11.33 -0.56 5.10
N ASN A 117 -11.70 -1.58 5.85
CA ASN A 117 -13.02 -2.21 5.74
C ASN A 117 -14.14 -1.21 6.06
N ARG A 118 -14.00 -0.40 7.12
CA ARG A 118 -14.99 0.62 7.50
C ARG A 118 -15.27 1.60 6.37
N ILE A 119 -14.24 2.14 5.72
CA ILE A 119 -14.39 3.14 4.65
C ILE A 119 -14.91 2.56 3.33
N LEU A 120 -14.72 1.26 3.08
CA LEU A 120 -15.23 0.61 1.89
C LEU A 120 -16.76 0.48 1.93
N ALA A 121 -17.39 0.75 0.80
CA ALA A 121 -18.79 0.43 0.56
C ALA A 121 -19.01 -1.09 0.62
N ASP A 122 -20.26 -1.51 0.79
CA ASP A 122 -20.62 -2.93 0.73
C ASP A 122 -20.13 -3.54 -0.59
N ARG A 123 -19.49 -4.69 -0.48
CA ARG A 123 -18.86 -5.37 -1.61
C ARG A 123 -17.73 -4.58 -2.29
N GLY A 124 -17.22 -3.52 -1.66
CA GLY A 124 -16.05 -2.78 -2.15
C GLY A 124 -14.78 -3.63 -2.18
N PHE A 125 -13.79 -3.19 -2.95
CA PHE A 125 -12.57 -3.94 -3.20
C PHE A 125 -11.38 -3.37 -2.43
N LEU A 126 -10.59 -4.25 -1.83
CA LEU A 126 -9.24 -3.97 -1.35
C LEU A 126 -8.24 -4.63 -2.29
N ILE A 127 -7.34 -3.84 -2.86
CA ILE A 127 -6.15 -4.31 -3.56
C ILE A 127 -4.96 -4.03 -2.66
N LEU A 128 -4.37 -5.10 -2.12
CA LEU A 128 -3.23 -5.03 -1.22
C LEU A 128 -1.99 -5.58 -1.94
N ALA A 129 -0.86 -4.88 -1.81
CA ALA A 129 0.43 -5.39 -2.25
C ALA A 129 1.44 -5.36 -1.11
N PHE A 130 2.26 -6.40 -1.00
CA PHE A 130 3.23 -6.54 0.07
C PHE A 130 4.48 -7.30 -0.36
N ILE A 131 5.56 -7.15 0.41
CA ILE A 131 6.80 -7.91 0.26
C ILE A 131 6.70 -9.17 1.13
N GLU A 132 6.79 -10.33 0.49
CA GLU A 132 6.64 -11.62 1.15
C GLU A 132 7.86 -11.95 2.01
N ARG A 133 7.61 -12.44 3.23
CA ARG A 133 8.65 -12.99 4.10
C ARG A 133 9.26 -14.25 3.46
N GLY A 134 10.58 -14.25 3.31
CA GLY A 134 11.30 -15.33 2.64
C GLY A 134 11.35 -15.22 1.11
N GLY A 135 10.59 -14.31 0.51
CA GLY A 135 10.63 -14.04 -0.93
C GLY A 135 11.95 -13.39 -1.38
N GLU A 136 12.17 -13.31 -2.68
CA GLU A 136 13.46 -12.86 -3.24
C GLU A 136 13.84 -11.44 -2.81
N ILE A 137 12.88 -10.49 -2.77
CA ILE A 137 13.12 -9.11 -2.31
C ILE A 137 13.60 -9.13 -0.86
N HIS A 138 12.93 -9.88 0.02
CA HIS A 138 13.31 -10.03 1.41
C HIS A 138 14.69 -10.69 1.55
N GLN A 139 15.00 -11.72 0.78
CA GLN A 139 16.30 -12.38 0.75
C GLN A 139 17.42 -11.44 0.28
N ARG A 140 17.17 -10.64 -0.78
CA ARG A 140 18.12 -9.60 -1.23
C ARG A 140 18.39 -8.56 -0.14
N TYR A 141 17.35 -8.15 0.59
CA TYR A 141 17.48 -7.23 1.71
C TYR A 141 18.35 -7.81 2.84
N ILE A 142 18.11 -9.06 3.27
CA ILE A 142 18.92 -9.73 4.30
C ILE A 142 20.38 -9.84 3.85
N ARG A 143 20.64 -10.28 2.62
CA ARG A 143 22.01 -10.42 2.06
C ARG A 143 22.76 -9.09 2.03
N LYS A 144 22.09 -7.97 1.82
CA LYS A 144 22.68 -6.63 1.91
C LYS A 144 22.86 -6.16 3.37
N SER A 145 22.85 -7.07 4.34
CA SER A 145 23.03 -6.80 5.77
C SER A 145 22.05 -5.78 6.35
N GLY A 146 20.81 -5.78 5.86
CA GLY A 146 19.77 -4.88 6.37
C GLY A 146 20.02 -3.39 6.14
N LYS A 147 20.92 -3.03 5.23
CA LYS A 147 21.34 -1.64 4.98
C LYS A 147 20.32 -0.77 4.23
N GLY A 148 19.15 -1.31 3.94
CA GLY A 148 18.07 -0.53 3.31
C GLY A 148 17.42 0.42 4.31
N ARG A 149 17.54 1.73 4.10
CA ARG A 149 17.05 2.78 5.01
C ARG A 149 15.58 2.60 5.39
N PHE A 150 14.72 2.25 4.45
CA PHE A 150 13.29 2.12 4.66
C PHE A 150 12.91 0.72 5.20
N LEU A 151 13.41 -0.34 4.56
CA LEU A 151 13.07 -1.72 4.92
C LEU A 151 13.65 -2.19 6.27
N SER A 152 14.59 -1.43 6.88
CA SER A 152 15.11 -1.74 8.23
C SER A 152 14.04 -1.70 9.33
N ARG A 153 12.90 -1.07 9.06
CA ARG A 153 11.75 -0.99 9.97
C ARG A 153 10.57 -1.85 9.52
N ALA A 154 10.72 -2.53 8.37
CA ALA A 154 9.65 -3.33 7.82
C ALA A 154 9.51 -4.67 8.57
N ARG A 155 8.27 -5.06 8.83
CA ARG A 155 7.88 -6.41 9.22
C ARG A 155 7.43 -7.14 7.97
N PHE A 156 8.01 -8.29 7.71
CA PHE A 156 7.64 -9.08 6.55
C PHE A 156 6.64 -10.16 6.97
N TYR A 157 5.60 -10.33 6.19
CA TYR A 157 4.52 -11.29 6.45
C TYR A 157 4.52 -12.41 5.41
N SER A 158 4.07 -13.62 5.82
CA SER A 158 3.80 -14.71 4.89
C SER A 158 2.44 -14.53 4.22
N GLN A 159 2.18 -15.30 3.17
CA GLN A 159 0.88 -15.32 2.50
C GLN A 159 -0.25 -15.73 3.45
N GLU A 160 0.00 -16.71 4.32
CA GLU A 160 -0.97 -17.20 5.32
C GLU A 160 -1.31 -16.12 6.35
N GLU A 161 -0.32 -15.37 6.83
CA GLU A 161 -0.55 -14.27 7.76
C GLU A 161 -1.40 -13.17 7.13
N ILE A 162 -1.11 -12.78 5.89
CA ILE A 162 -1.92 -11.77 5.17
C ILE A 162 -3.35 -12.28 4.96
N ARG A 163 -3.52 -13.55 4.58
CA ARG A 163 -4.86 -14.14 4.41
C ARG A 163 -5.64 -14.11 5.72
N ARG A 164 -5.03 -14.52 6.83
CA ARG A 164 -5.64 -14.47 8.16
C ARG A 164 -6.02 -13.05 8.56
N PHE A 165 -5.13 -12.07 8.38
CA PHE A 165 -5.45 -10.66 8.70
C PHE A 165 -6.64 -10.14 7.90
N LEU A 166 -6.76 -10.51 6.62
CA LEU A 166 -7.90 -10.14 5.79
C LEU A 166 -9.20 -10.75 6.32
N GLU A 167 -9.22 -12.05 6.61
CA GLU A 167 -10.39 -12.77 7.11
C GLU A 167 -10.85 -12.20 8.47
N GLU A 168 -9.93 -12.01 9.42
CA GLU A 168 -10.19 -11.43 10.74
C GLU A 168 -10.67 -9.97 10.67
N SER A 169 -10.40 -9.27 9.56
CA SER A 169 -10.81 -7.88 9.33
C SER A 169 -12.07 -7.76 8.45
N GLY A 170 -12.79 -8.85 8.20
CA GLY A 170 -14.07 -8.84 7.48
C GLY A 170 -13.94 -8.79 5.96
N PHE A 171 -12.85 -9.32 5.41
CA PHE A 171 -12.65 -9.45 3.97
C PHE A 171 -12.77 -10.89 3.50
N SER A 172 -13.44 -11.10 2.35
CA SER A 172 -13.35 -12.32 1.58
C SER A 172 -12.16 -12.26 0.63
N TYR A 173 -11.22 -13.15 0.81
CA TYR A 173 -10.10 -13.34 -0.11
C TYR A 173 -10.59 -13.77 -1.50
N ARG A 174 -10.01 -13.22 -2.57
CA ARG A 174 -10.35 -13.53 -3.96
C ARG A 174 -9.20 -14.16 -4.73
N SER A 175 -8.05 -13.51 -4.72
CA SER A 175 -6.86 -13.98 -5.43
C SER A 175 -5.59 -13.41 -4.82
N MET A 176 -4.48 -14.13 -5.01
CA MET A 176 -3.13 -13.67 -4.67
C MET A 176 -2.18 -14.15 -5.78
N ASP A 177 -1.30 -13.27 -6.22
CA ASP A 177 -0.21 -13.58 -7.15
C ASP A 177 1.10 -13.08 -6.55
N CYS A 178 2.04 -13.99 -6.28
CA CYS A 178 3.35 -13.69 -5.73
C CYS A 178 4.44 -14.03 -6.74
N ARG A 179 5.26 -13.04 -7.11
CA ARG A 179 6.41 -13.23 -8.01
C ARG A 179 7.60 -12.46 -7.48
N LEU A 180 8.75 -13.11 -7.44
CA LEU A 180 10.02 -12.52 -6.98
C LEU A 180 9.90 -11.89 -5.58
N GLY A 181 8.92 -12.34 -4.78
CA GLY A 181 8.71 -11.83 -3.42
C GLY A 181 7.84 -10.56 -3.31
N PHE A 182 7.31 -10.03 -4.41
CA PHE A 182 6.24 -9.04 -4.39
C PHE A 182 4.90 -9.73 -4.63
N CYS A 183 3.98 -9.60 -3.69
CA CYS A 183 2.65 -10.21 -3.75
C CYS A 183 1.57 -9.16 -3.95
N THR A 184 0.61 -9.47 -4.81
CA THR A 184 -0.61 -8.68 -5.00
C THR A 184 -1.82 -9.51 -4.62
N VAL A 185 -2.75 -8.92 -3.89
CA VAL A 185 -3.95 -9.57 -3.35
C VAL A 185 -5.18 -8.77 -3.73
N ALA A 186 -6.20 -9.45 -4.22
CA ALA A 186 -7.55 -8.90 -4.32
C ALA A 186 -8.43 -9.50 -3.23
N ALA A 187 -9.08 -8.65 -2.47
CA ALA A 187 -10.04 -9.01 -1.44
C ALA A 187 -11.30 -8.15 -1.55
N ARG A 188 -12.41 -8.61 -1.00
CA ARG A 188 -13.70 -7.93 -1.06
C ARG A 188 -14.27 -7.80 0.34
N LYS A 189 -14.84 -6.65 0.67
CA LYS A 189 -15.62 -6.47 1.89
C LYS A 189 -16.83 -7.41 1.89
N ASN A 190 -17.04 -8.11 3.01
CA ASN A 190 -18.16 -9.04 3.21
C ASN A 190 -19.51 -8.32 3.25
#